data_d120793910db2a2d25771738571b1690
#
_entry.id   d120793910db2a2d25771738571b1690
#
_cell.length_a   1.000
_cell.length_b   1.000
_cell.length_c   1.000
_cell.angle_alpha   90.00
_cell.angle_beta   90.00
_cell.angle_gamma   90.00
#
_symmetry.space_group_name_H-M   'P 1'
#
loop_
_entity.id
_entity.type
_entity.pdbx_description
1 polymer ?
#
loop_
_entity_poly.entity_id
_entity_poly.type
_entity_poly.pdbx_seq_one_letter_code
_entity_poly.pdbx_strand_id
1 'polypeptide(L)'
;MTNPVLVDTDVMVDFLRGHPKAVALVHAQSERIILSSIVVAELYAGVRGDAELRTLDRLIQLFRIVAVSSDLARAAGLHKRDYAKSHGVGLADAIIAATAQAEHAELNTLNTKHYPMLKGLKPAYTKTSGSRRGVPGDV
;
A
#
# COMPACT_ATOMS: atom_id res chain seq x y z
N MET A 1 20.19 1.45 11.89
CA MET A 1 18.81 1.95 11.90
C MET A 1 17.99 1.27 10.81
N THR A 2 16.79 0.90 11.15
CA THR A 2 15.90 0.26 10.20
C THR A 2 15.14 1.32 9.39
N ASN A 3 14.99 1.06 8.10
CA ASN A 3 14.22 1.94 7.23
C ASN A 3 12.73 1.83 7.53
N PRO A 4 11.94 2.89 7.26
CA PRO A 4 10.50 2.77 7.35
C PRO A 4 9.96 1.78 6.34
N VAL A 5 8.77 1.26 6.64
CA VAL A 5 8.05 0.34 5.75
C VAL A 5 6.79 1.06 5.28
N LEU A 6 6.72 1.30 3.97
CA LEU A 6 5.55 1.92 3.34
C LEU A 6 4.60 0.81 2.90
N VAL A 7 3.38 0.83 3.39
CA VAL A 7 2.41 -0.23 3.10
C VAL A 7 1.39 0.26 2.09
N ASP A 8 1.23 -0.53 1.01
CA ASP A 8 0.29 -0.22 -0.06
C ASP A 8 -1.15 -0.54 0.36
N THR A 9 -2.10 0.04 -0.36
CA THR A 9 -3.53 -0.11 -0.10
C THR A 9 -3.96 -1.58 -0.08
N ASP A 10 -3.47 -2.40 -1.02
CA ASP A 10 -3.87 -3.80 -1.11
C ASP A 10 -3.54 -4.58 0.18
N VAL A 11 -2.38 -4.33 0.76
CA VAL A 11 -1.99 -4.97 2.01
C VAL A 11 -2.83 -4.47 3.17
N MET A 12 -3.11 -3.16 3.22
CA MET A 12 -3.96 -2.59 4.28
C MET A 12 -5.39 -3.09 4.20
N VAL A 13 -5.93 -3.27 3.00
CA VAL A 13 -7.27 -3.85 2.81
C VAL A 13 -7.29 -5.28 3.34
N ASP A 14 -6.28 -6.08 3.02
CA ASP A 14 -6.16 -7.43 3.55
C ASP A 14 -6.07 -7.44 5.07
N PHE A 15 -5.30 -6.50 5.63
CA PHE A 15 -5.19 -6.37 7.09
C PHE A 15 -6.55 -6.07 7.71
N LEU A 16 -7.30 -5.14 7.14
CA LEU A 16 -8.63 -4.79 7.65
C LEU A 16 -9.62 -5.95 7.56
N ARG A 17 -9.44 -6.83 6.58
CA ARG A 17 -10.26 -8.03 6.41
C ARG A 17 -9.80 -9.20 7.25
N GLY A 18 -8.75 -9.05 8.01
CA GLY A 18 -8.23 -10.10 8.88
C GLY A 18 -7.43 -11.18 8.19
N HIS A 19 -6.90 -10.91 6.98
CA HIS A 19 -6.07 -11.89 6.29
C HIS A 19 -4.83 -12.21 7.13
N PRO A 20 -4.59 -13.49 7.48
CA PRO A 20 -3.54 -13.82 8.45
C PRO A 20 -2.15 -13.31 8.11
N LYS A 21 -1.76 -13.37 6.85
CA LYS A 21 -0.43 -12.91 6.44
C LYS A 21 -0.29 -11.39 6.54
N ALA A 22 -1.35 -10.67 6.19
CA ALA A 22 -1.36 -9.21 6.34
C ALA A 22 -1.33 -8.80 7.80
N VAL A 23 -2.11 -9.47 8.63
CA VAL A 23 -2.14 -9.21 10.08
C VAL A 23 -0.76 -9.45 10.68
N ALA A 24 -0.12 -10.58 10.33
CA ALA A 24 1.21 -10.89 10.82
C ALA A 24 2.25 -9.85 10.38
N LEU A 25 2.18 -9.41 9.13
CA LEU A 25 3.10 -8.42 8.60
C LEU A 25 2.96 -7.08 9.33
N VAL A 26 1.72 -6.62 9.49
CA VAL A 26 1.48 -5.33 10.16
C VAL A 26 1.95 -5.39 11.62
N HIS A 27 1.67 -6.47 12.32
CA HIS A 27 2.12 -6.62 13.71
C HIS A 27 3.64 -6.67 13.81
N ALA A 28 4.30 -7.40 12.91
CA ALA A 28 5.76 -7.52 12.94
C ALA A 28 6.47 -6.20 12.63
N GLN A 29 5.85 -5.33 11.83
CA GLN A 29 6.45 -4.08 11.37
C GLN A 29 5.84 -2.84 12.04
N SER A 30 5.01 -3.01 13.04
CA SER A 30 4.13 -1.95 13.55
C SER A 30 4.83 -0.62 13.84
N GLU A 31 6.06 -0.64 14.35
CA GLU A 31 6.78 0.59 14.70
C GLU A 31 7.46 1.25 13.49
N ARG A 32 7.55 0.55 12.37
CA ARG A 32 8.22 1.04 11.18
C ARG A 32 7.26 1.50 10.10
N ILE A 33 5.97 1.16 10.23
CA ILE A 33 4.99 1.41 9.16
C ILE A 33 4.71 2.89 9.00
N ILE A 34 4.75 3.33 7.74
CA ILE A 34 4.26 4.63 7.32
C ILE A 34 3.24 4.41 6.20
N LEU A 35 2.29 5.32 6.06
CA LEU A 35 1.29 5.28 5.02
C LEU A 35 1.32 6.59 4.25
N SER A 36 1.18 6.49 2.93
CA SER A 36 0.95 7.68 2.13
C SER A 36 -0.47 8.19 2.36
N SER A 37 -0.66 9.51 2.34
CA SER A 37 -2.00 10.08 2.42
C SER A 37 -2.90 9.62 1.28
N ILE A 38 -2.35 9.21 0.12
CA ILE A 38 -3.17 8.64 -0.96
C ILE A 38 -3.74 7.27 -0.55
N VAL A 39 -2.97 6.45 0.17
CA VAL A 39 -3.46 5.18 0.71
C VAL A 39 -4.59 5.44 1.71
N VAL A 40 -4.40 6.41 2.58
CA VAL A 40 -5.44 6.81 3.55
C VAL A 40 -6.72 7.18 2.81
N ALA A 41 -6.62 7.99 1.75
CA ALA A 41 -7.79 8.37 0.95
C ALA A 41 -8.48 7.16 0.32
N GLU A 42 -7.71 6.22 -0.20
CA GLU A 42 -8.28 5.01 -0.81
C GLU A 42 -8.98 4.14 0.23
N LEU A 43 -8.42 4.04 1.43
CA LEU A 43 -9.06 3.27 2.51
C LEU A 43 -10.39 3.88 2.91
N TYR A 44 -10.44 5.21 3.07
CA TYR A 44 -11.69 5.89 3.40
C TYR A 44 -12.73 5.76 2.27
N ALA A 45 -12.29 5.77 1.04
CA ALA A 45 -13.20 5.61 -0.10
C ALA A 45 -13.92 4.26 -0.09
N GLY A 46 -13.33 3.24 0.54
CA GLY A 46 -13.92 1.91 0.63
C GLY A 46 -14.76 1.65 1.88
N VAL A 47 -14.89 2.63 2.76
CA VAL A 47 -15.62 2.46 4.03
C VAL A 47 -17.11 2.23 3.79
N ARG A 48 -17.67 1.28 4.52
CA ARG A 48 -19.10 0.97 4.48
C ARG A 48 -19.70 1.20 5.86
N GLY A 49 -20.47 2.26 6.00
CA GLY A 49 -21.20 2.55 7.22
C GLY A 49 -20.33 3.09 8.36
N ASP A 50 -21.03 3.47 9.41
CA ASP A 50 -20.42 4.21 10.52
C ASP A 50 -19.45 3.38 11.37
N ALA A 51 -19.73 2.09 11.52
CA ALA A 51 -18.88 1.22 12.34
C ALA A 51 -17.49 1.06 11.69
N GLU A 52 -17.46 0.84 10.38
CA GLU A 52 -16.19 0.74 9.65
C GLU A 52 -15.44 2.07 9.67
N LEU A 53 -16.18 3.17 9.53
CA LEU A 53 -15.58 4.50 9.59
C LEU A 53 -14.87 4.73 10.91
N ARG A 54 -15.53 4.42 12.01
CA ARG A 54 -14.93 4.59 13.34
C ARG A 54 -13.71 3.68 13.53
N THR A 55 -13.78 2.45 13.04
CA THR A 55 -12.66 1.52 13.13
C THR A 55 -11.45 2.07 12.36
N LEU A 56 -11.68 2.56 11.16
CA LEU A 56 -10.62 3.12 10.34
C LEU A 56 -10.03 4.38 10.97
N ASP A 57 -10.88 5.25 11.53
CA ASP A 57 -10.42 6.46 12.21
C ASP A 57 -9.42 6.10 13.33
N ARG A 58 -9.72 5.07 14.11
CA ARG A 58 -8.83 4.64 15.19
C ARG A 58 -7.54 4.04 14.66
N LEU A 59 -7.64 3.25 13.60
CA LEU A 59 -6.47 2.59 13.00
C LEU A 59 -5.48 3.61 12.44
N ILE A 60 -5.98 4.59 11.69
CA ILE A 60 -5.12 5.58 11.03
C ILE A 60 -4.28 6.36 12.03
N GLN A 61 -4.80 6.60 13.24
CA GLN A 61 -4.06 7.32 14.27
C GLN A 61 -2.82 6.58 14.77
N LEU A 62 -2.72 5.28 14.49
CA LEU A 62 -1.58 4.47 14.93
C LEU A 62 -0.35 4.59 14.04
N PHE A 63 -0.50 5.17 12.85
CA PHE A 63 0.58 5.21 11.86
C PHE A 63 1.03 6.63 11.56
N ARG A 64 2.29 6.76 11.17
CA ARG A 64 2.79 8.02 10.62
C ARG A 64 2.30 8.15 9.18
N ILE A 65 1.65 9.26 8.89
CA ILE A 65 1.12 9.53 7.55
C ILE A 65 2.05 10.50 6.84
N VAL A 66 2.47 10.14 5.63
CA VAL A 66 3.31 10.99 4.79
C VAL A 66 2.40 11.71 3.80
N ALA A 67 2.33 13.02 3.94
CA ALA A 67 1.49 13.84 3.06
C ALA A 67 2.09 13.91 1.66
N VAL A 68 1.23 13.99 0.65
CA VAL A 68 1.66 14.21 -0.73
C VAL A 68 2.03 15.69 -0.87
N SER A 69 3.32 15.97 -0.82
CA SER A 69 3.85 17.32 -0.98
C SER A 69 3.95 17.69 -2.47
N SER A 70 4.25 18.96 -2.73
CA SER A 70 4.51 19.41 -4.10
C SER A 70 5.65 18.63 -4.75
N ASP A 71 6.72 18.35 -3.98
CA ASP A 71 7.86 17.60 -4.50
C ASP A 71 7.47 16.16 -4.82
N LEU A 72 6.70 15.51 -3.95
CA LEU A 72 6.21 14.16 -4.23
C LEU A 72 5.27 14.15 -5.43
N ALA A 73 4.42 15.14 -5.56
CA ALA A 73 3.51 15.24 -6.70
C ALA A 73 4.27 15.35 -8.00
N ARG A 74 5.35 16.17 -8.03
CA ARG A 74 6.21 16.31 -9.21
C ARG A 74 6.86 14.99 -9.58
N ALA A 75 7.48 14.32 -8.60
CA ALA A 75 8.14 13.04 -8.83
C ALA A 75 7.14 11.98 -9.32
N ALA A 76 5.96 11.94 -8.72
CA ALA A 76 4.91 10.99 -9.10
C ALA A 76 4.44 11.23 -10.54
N GLY A 77 4.25 12.49 -10.91
CA GLY A 77 3.86 12.85 -12.28
C GLY A 77 4.87 12.36 -13.30
N LEU A 78 6.16 12.52 -12.99
CA LEU A 78 7.23 12.06 -13.88
C LEU A 78 7.26 10.53 -13.99
N HIS A 79 7.04 9.81 -12.90
CA HIS A 79 6.92 8.36 -12.94
C HIS A 79 5.76 7.91 -13.82
N LYS A 80 4.61 8.54 -13.67
CA LYS A 80 3.45 8.20 -14.50
C LYS A 80 3.73 8.46 -15.97
N ARG A 81 4.35 9.60 -16.29
CA ARG A 81 4.73 9.91 -17.68
C ARG A 81 5.61 8.81 -18.27
N ASP A 82 6.59 8.35 -17.48
CA ASP A 82 7.61 7.42 -18.00
C ASP A 82 7.11 5.98 -18.10
N TYR A 83 6.15 5.57 -17.24
CA TYR A 83 5.78 4.16 -17.12
C TYR A 83 4.30 3.85 -17.39
N ALA A 84 3.46 4.86 -17.67
CA ALA A 84 2.03 4.60 -17.87
C ALA A 84 1.78 3.67 -19.05
N LYS A 85 2.44 3.90 -20.17
CA LYS A 85 2.23 3.11 -21.40
C LYS A 85 2.81 1.71 -21.31
N SER A 86 4.01 1.58 -20.75
CA SER A 86 4.71 0.29 -20.72
C SER A 86 4.23 -0.63 -19.61
N HIS A 87 3.82 -0.07 -18.46
CA HIS A 87 3.51 -0.86 -17.26
C HIS A 87 2.15 -0.54 -16.65
N GLY A 88 1.37 0.34 -17.28
CA GLY A 88 0.05 0.69 -16.78
C GLY A 88 0.05 1.36 -15.41
N VAL A 89 1.11 2.09 -15.09
CA VAL A 89 1.24 2.75 -13.78
C VAL A 89 0.21 3.86 -13.65
N GLY A 90 -0.67 3.75 -12.65
CA GLY A 90 -1.64 4.77 -12.32
C GLY A 90 -1.04 5.85 -11.44
N LEU A 91 -1.79 6.94 -11.26
CA LEU A 91 -1.29 8.08 -10.48
C LEU A 91 -1.08 7.71 -9.01
N ALA A 92 -1.98 6.94 -8.41
CA ALA A 92 -1.83 6.52 -7.02
C ALA A 92 -0.55 5.69 -6.83
N ASP A 93 -0.28 4.73 -7.72
CA ASP A 93 0.94 3.92 -7.66
C ASP A 93 2.18 4.78 -7.82
N ALA A 94 2.13 5.75 -8.73
CA ALA A 94 3.25 6.67 -8.94
C ALA A 94 3.53 7.50 -7.68
N ILE A 95 2.49 7.93 -6.98
CA ILE A 95 2.63 8.68 -5.73
C ILE A 95 3.27 7.79 -4.65
N ILE A 96 2.83 6.54 -4.56
CA ILE A 96 3.38 5.58 -3.59
C ILE A 96 4.86 5.33 -3.88
N ALA A 97 5.21 5.13 -5.16
CA ALA A 97 6.61 4.93 -5.55
C ALA A 97 7.49 6.12 -5.18
N ALA A 98 7.02 7.33 -5.49
CA ALA A 98 7.76 8.56 -5.16
C ALA A 98 7.94 8.69 -3.64
N THR A 99 6.91 8.34 -2.87
CA THR A 99 6.97 8.37 -1.41
C THR A 99 8.02 7.38 -0.89
N ALA A 100 8.02 6.15 -1.41
CA ALA A 100 9.01 5.14 -1.00
C ALA A 100 10.43 5.63 -1.25
N GLN A 101 10.68 6.26 -2.39
CA GLN A 101 11.99 6.79 -2.72
C GLN A 101 12.39 7.94 -1.82
N ALA A 102 11.48 8.89 -1.60
CA ALA A 102 11.78 10.06 -0.77
C ALA A 102 12.02 9.70 0.70
N GLU A 103 11.30 8.71 1.22
CA GLU A 103 11.41 8.30 2.62
C GLU A 103 12.45 7.20 2.81
N HIS A 104 13.11 6.74 1.77
CA HIS A 104 14.00 5.57 1.80
C HIS A 104 13.28 4.39 2.45
N ALA A 105 12.01 4.22 2.09
CA ALA A 105 11.16 3.19 2.68
C ALA A 105 11.15 1.93 1.83
N GLU A 106 11.01 0.80 2.52
CA GLU A 106 10.75 -0.48 1.88
C GLU A 106 9.26 -0.55 1.56
N LEU A 107 8.90 -0.81 0.31
CA LEU A 107 7.49 -0.90 -0.07
C LEU A 107 6.96 -2.31 0.10
N ASN A 108 5.87 -2.45 0.84
CA ASN A 108 5.13 -3.69 0.99
C ASN A 108 3.85 -3.62 0.16
N THR A 109 3.82 -4.38 -0.93
CA THR A 109 2.71 -4.42 -1.89
C THR A 109 2.55 -5.83 -2.44
N LEU A 110 1.40 -6.14 -2.98
CA LEU A 110 1.16 -7.40 -3.70
C LEU A 110 1.28 -7.22 -5.21
N ASN A 111 1.18 -5.99 -5.71
CA ASN A 111 1.18 -5.68 -7.15
C ASN A 111 2.54 -5.12 -7.61
N THR A 112 3.57 -5.92 -7.49
CA THR A 112 4.93 -5.47 -7.80
C THR A 112 5.10 -4.97 -9.24
N LYS A 113 4.32 -5.50 -10.16
CA LYS A 113 4.40 -5.10 -11.58
C LYS A 113 4.01 -3.63 -11.83
N HIS A 114 3.30 -3.02 -10.90
CA HIS A 114 2.93 -1.61 -11.01
C HIS A 114 4.03 -0.66 -10.53
N TYR A 115 5.16 -1.21 -10.10
CA TYR A 115 6.27 -0.41 -9.55
C TYR A 115 7.59 -0.69 -10.26
N PRO A 116 7.64 -0.53 -11.61
CA PRO A 116 8.87 -0.83 -12.36
C PRO A 116 10.04 0.05 -11.97
N MET A 117 9.78 1.23 -11.40
CA MET A 117 10.81 2.16 -10.95
C MET A 117 11.48 1.72 -9.64
N LEU A 118 10.92 0.73 -8.94
CA LEU A 118 11.49 0.20 -7.71
C LEU A 118 12.16 -1.15 -8.00
N LYS A 119 13.48 -1.16 -8.00
CA LYS A 119 14.25 -2.35 -8.37
C LYS A 119 14.20 -3.42 -7.28
N GLY A 120 14.10 -4.68 -7.72
CA GLY A 120 14.18 -5.82 -6.79
C GLY A 120 12.98 -6.01 -5.89
N LEU A 121 11.87 -5.36 -6.21
CA LEU A 121 10.67 -5.43 -5.39
C LEU A 121 10.04 -6.81 -5.46
N LYS A 122 9.73 -7.38 -4.29
CA LYS A 122 9.06 -8.67 -4.18
C LYS A 122 7.70 -8.49 -3.49
N PRO A 123 6.72 -9.38 -3.77
CA PRO A 123 5.44 -9.28 -3.07
C PRO A 123 5.64 -9.37 -1.55
N ALA A 124 4.87 -8.62 -0.81
CA ALA A 124 4.94 -8.59 0.65
C ALA A 124 4.67 -9.97 1.25
N TYR A 125 3.80 -10.72 0.63
CA TYR A 125 3.50 -12.12 0.96
C TYR A 125 2.81 -12.75 -0.24
N THR A 126 2.66 -14.07 -0.19
CA THR A 126 1.99 -14.82 -1.27
C THR A 126 0.67 -15.37 -0.75
N LYS A 127 -0.41 -15.12 -1.48
CA LYS A 127 -1.69 -15.72 -1.18
C LYS A 127 -1.72 -17.11 -1.84
N THR A 128 -2.16 -18.11 -1.10
CA THR A 128 -2.26 -19.45 -1.65
C THR A 128 -3.40 -19.52 -2.65
N SER A 129 -3.13 -20.10 -3.82
CA SER A 129 -4.11 -20.23 -4.88
C SER A 129 -5.28 -21.13 -4.49
N GLY A 130 -5.03 -22.13 -3.65
CA GLY A 130 -6.07 -23.04 -3.22
C GLY A 130 -7.12 -22.43 -2.31
N SER A 131 -6.82 -21.30 -1.80
CA SER A 131 -7.78 -20.63 -0.93
C SER A 131 -8.76 -19.82 -1.73
N ARG A 132 -8.67 -19.95 -2.90
CA ARG A 132 -9.40 -19.19 -3.69
C ARG A 132 -10.24 -19.77 -4.56
N ARG A 133 -10.08 -20.71 -4.69
CA ARG A 133 -10.55 -20.99 -5.43
C ARG A 133 -11.45 -21.32 -5.25
N GLY A 134 -11.37 -21.64 -4.96
CA GLY A 134 -11.86 -21.59 -5.06
C GLY A 134 -12.54 -21.59 -4.54
N VAL A 135 -12.54 -21.71 -4.41
CA VAL A 135 -12.96 -21.33 -4.27
C VAL A 135 -13.51 -20.91 -4.21
N PRO A 136 -14.08 -21.38 -4.31
CA PRO A 136 -14.40 -20.73 -4.58
C PRO A 136 -14.59 -20.01 -4.31
N GLY A 137 -14.46 -20.03 -4.46
CA GLY A 137 -14.25 -19.06 -4.60
C GLY A 137 -14.01 -18.41 -4.17
N ASP A 138 -13.62 -18.59 -4.05
CA ASP A 138 -13.17 -17.94 -3.95
C ASP A 138 -13.18 -17.37 -3.97
N VAL A 139 -13.55 -17.71 -4.03
CA VAL A 139 -13.44 -17.13 -4.35
C VAL A 139 -13.48 -16.81 -4.27
#